data_2fe92800de22cba8b653f96c252cb5e0
#
_entry.id   2fe92800de22cba8b653f96c252cb5e0
#
_cell.length_a   1.000
_cell.length_b   1.000
_cell.length_c   1.000
_cell.angle_alpha   90.00
_cell.angle_beta   90.00
_cell.angle_gamma   90.00
#
_symmetry.space_group_name_H-M   'P 1'
#
loop_
_entity.id
_entity.type
_entity.pdbx_description
1 polymer ?
#
loop_
_entity_poly.entity_id
_entity_poly.type
_entity_poly.pdbx_seq_one_letter_code
_entity_poly.pdbx_strand_id
1 'polypeptide(L)'
;MIGLDLYTHHPDGAPCNDTVGIYLRHGQWAGGVLRNSECTTGAWGAWAPETNTLTLGPLRYKVGALLGVITGYRRADVMPMASVSVAVQLPGDWWARLSYLPKPPGGASAGIHLSVERPI
;
A
#
# COMPACT_ATOMS: atom_id res chain seq x y z
N MET A 1 9.32 3.46 9.38
CA MET A 1 7.91 3.88 9.64
C MET A 1 7.03 2.69 9.90
N ILE A 2 6.06 2.86 10.76
CA ILE A 2 4.96 1.92 10.91
C ILE A 2 3.73 2.51 10.21
N GLY A 3 2.99 1.66 9.49
CA GLY A 3 1.82 2.08 8.75
C GLY A 3 0.61 1.21 9.05
N LEU A 4 -0.57 1.81 8.85
CA LEU A 4 -1.85 1.13 8.96
C LEU A 4 -2.56 1.21 7.62
N ASP A 5 -2.89 0.06 7.07
CA ASP A 5 -3.76 -0.04 5.91
C ASP A 5 -5.21 0.18 6.35
N LEU A 6 -5.93 1.03 5.64
CA LEU A 6 -7.28 1.42 6.03
C LEU A 6 -8.34 0.94 5.04
N TYR A 7 -8.14 1.22 3.74
CA TYR A 7 -9.20 1.03 2.78
C TYR A 7 -8.64 0.91 1.37
N THR A 8 -9.25 0.06 0.54
CA THR A 8 -8.95 -0.02 -0.88
C THR A 8 -10.26 0.07 -1.67
N HIS A 9 -10.34 1.03 -2.59
CA HIS A 9 -11.44 1.10 -3.54
C HIS A 9 -11.09 0.30 -4.79
N HIS A 10 -11.94 -0.63 -5.17
CA HIS A 10 -11.79 -1.47 -6.35
C HIS A 10 -12.85 -1.06 -7.39
N PRO A 11 -12.48 -0.26 -8.43
CA PRO A 11 -13.44 0.19 -9.44
C PRO A 11 -14.14 -0.94 -10.18
N ASP A 12 -13.44 -2.07 -10.37
CA ASP A 12 -13.97 -3.25 -11.06
C ASP A 12 -14.84 -4.13 -10.15
N GLY A 13 -15.00 -3.74 -8.89
CA GLY A 13 -15.67 -4.53 -7.88
C GLY A 13 -14.80 -5.63 -7.29
N ALA A 14 -14.81 -5.75 -5.99
CA ALA A 14 -14.12 -6.82 -5.26
C ALA A 14 -14.95 -7.14 -4.01
N PRO A 15 -14.84 -8.38 -3.46
CA PRO A 15 -15.59 -8.77 -2.27
C PRO A 15 -15.31 -7.89 -1.06
N CYS A 16 -14.08 -7.42 -0.91
CA CYS A 16 -13.67 -6.59 0.23
C CYS A 16 -12.94 -5.33 -0.20
N ASN A 17 -13.39 -4.20 0.33
CA ASN A 17 -12.70 -2.92 0.25
C ASN A 17 -12.02 -2.54 1.58
N ASP A 18 -12.38 -3.18 2.69
CA ASP A 18 -11.77 -2.99 3.99
C ASP A 18 -10.47 -3.79 4.09
N THR A 19 -9.42 -3.26 3.48
CA THR A 19 -8.10 -3.91 3.46
C THR A 19 -7.27 -3.49 4.68
N VAL A 20 -7.82 -3.72 5.87
CA VAL A 20 -7.18 -3.33 7.13
C VAL A 20 -5.93 -4.16 7.36
N GLY A 21 -4.85 -3.51 7.78
CA GLY A 21 -3.59 -4.18 8.05
C GLY A 21 -2.58 -3.29 8.71
N ILE A 22 -1.41 -3.86 8.97
CA ILE A 22 -0.27 -3.16 9.56
C ILE A 22 0.98 -3.51 8.76
N TYR A 23 1.86 -2.54 8.56
CA TYR A 23 3.11 -2.75 7.86
C TYR A 23 4.24 -1.88 8.42
N LEU A 24 5.46 -2.28 8.07
CA LEU A 24 6.67 -1.54 8.40
C LEU A 24 7.38 -1.12 7.11
N ARG A 25 7.95 0.08 7.14
CA ARG A 25 8.89 0.57 6.12
C ARG A 25 10.22 0.86 6.76
N HIS A 26 11.28 0.35 6.15
CA HIS A 26 12.65 0.61 6.59
C HIS A 26 13.55 0.71 5.37
N GLY A 27 14.21 1.87 5.18
CA GLY A 27 14.99 2.12 3.98
C GLY A 27 14.12 2.03 2.73
N GLN A 28 14.49 1.16 1.80
CA GLN A 28 13.75 0.91 0.56
C GLN A 28 12.92 -0.37 0.62
N TRP A 29 12.68 -0.93 1.81
CA TRP A 29 11.95 -2.16 1.98
C TRP A 29 10.68 -1.92 2.79
N ALA A 30 9.65 -2.69 2.49
CA ALA A 30 8.40 -2.64 3.22
C ALA A 30 7.79 -4.03 3.28
N GLY A 31 6.97 -4.26 4.29
CA GLY A 31 6.27 -5.52 4.42
C GLY A 31 5.27 -5.48 5.55
N GLY A 32 4.26 -6.33 5.46
CA GLY A 32 3.22 -6.37 6.47
C GLY A 32 2.19 -7.46 6.25
N VAL A 33 1.11 -7.35 6.98
CA VAL A 33 -0.05 -8.24 6.90
C VAL A 33 -1.31 -7.40 6.72
N LEU A 34 -2.23 -7.87 5.91
CA LEU A 34 -3.51 -7.18 5.70
C LEU A 34 -4.60 -8.17 5.29
N ARG A 35 -5.85 -7.69 5.37
CA ARG A 35 -6.98 -8.35 4.72
C ARG A 35 -6.95 -7.94 3.25
N ASN A 36 -6.86 -8.91 2.34
CA ASN A 36 -6.81 -8.63 0.91
C ASN A 36 -8.21 -8.43 0.30
N SER A 37 -8.26 -8.12 -1.00
CA SER A 37 -9.51 -7.85 -1.71
C SER A 37 -10.45 -9.06 -1.76
N GLU A 38 -9.97 -10.27 -1.49
CA GLU A 38 -10.78 -11.49 -1.43
C GLU A 38 -11.23 -11.84 0.00
N CYS A 39 -11.12 -10.91 0.94
CA CYS A 39 -11.52 -11.07 2.34
C CYS A 39 -10.71 -12.11 3.12
N THR A 40 -9.52 -12.45 2.65
CA THR A 40 -8.61 -13.33 3.36
C THR A 40 -7.40 -12.55 3.89
N THR A 41 -6.72 -13.10 4.88
CA THR A 41 -5.51 -12.49 5.42
C THR A 41 -4.31 -12.87 4.56
N GLY A 42 -3.53 -11.88 4.17
CA GLY A 42 -2.30 -12.07 3.41
C GLY A 42 -1.12 -11.38 4.06
N ALA A 43 0.07 -11.87 3.76
CA ALA A 43 1.32 -11.21 4.10
C ALA A 43 1.97 -10.73 2.81
N TRP A 44 2.71 -9.63 2.88
CA TRP A 44 3.38 -9.07 1.71
C TRP A 44 4.76 -8.55 2.07
N GLY A 45 5.62 -8.53 1.08
CA GLY A 45 6.94 -7.94 1.17
C GLY A 45 7.35 -7.35 -0.16
N ALA A 46 8.04 -6.22 -0.14
CA ALA A 46 8.32 -5.48 -1.35
C ALA A 46 9.56 -4.59 -1.24
N TRP A 47 10.15 -4.32 -2.39
CA TRP A 47 11.05 -3.21 -2.60
C TRP A 47 10.18 -1.96 -2.85
N ALA A 48 10.39 -0.93 -2.06
CA ALA A 48 9.50 0.22 -1.99
C ALA A 48 10.29 1.54 -1.99
N PRO A 49 10.97 1.86 -3.10
CA PRO A 49 11.72 3.10 -3.19
C PRO A 49 10.78 4.30 -3.17
N GLU A 50 11.23 5.38 -2.54
CA GLU A 50 10.50 6.64 -2.58
C GLU A 50 11.46 7.82 -2.64
N THR A 51 10.96 8.97 -3.09
CA THR A 51 11.72 10.20 -3.14
C THR A 51 12.01 10.72 -1.72
N ASN A 52 12.97 11.64 -1.62
CA ASN A 52 13.09 12.48 -0.45
C ASN A 52 11.82 13.35 -0.32
N THR A 53 11.66 13.96 0.85
CA THR A 53 10.53 14.88 1.05
C THR A 53 10.61 16.05 0.06
N LEU A 54 9.57 16.19 -0.74
CA LEU A 54 9.42 17.28 -1.71
C LEU A 54 8.48 18.32 -1.11
N THR A 55 8.60 19.57 -1.56
CA THR A 55 7.76 20.65 -1.06
C THR A 55 7.09 21.39 -2.21
N LEU A 56 5.81 21.72 -1.99
CA LEU A 56 5.04 22.59 -2.88
C LEU A 56 4.28 23.58 -2.00
N GLY A 57 4.84 24.78 -1.81
CA GLY A 57 4.33 25.72 -0.83
C GLY A 57 4.38 25.12 0.60
N PRO A 58 3.27 25.15 1.34
CA PRO A 58 3.21 24.51 2.67
C PRO A 58 3.08 22.98 2.63
N LEU A 59 2.86 22.39 1.44
CA LEU A 59 2.66 20.96 1.29
C LEU A 59 4.01 20.24 1.23
N ARG A 60 4.14 19.18 2.05
CA ARG A 60 5.28 18.27 2.02
C ARG A 60 4.79 16.90 1.59
N TYR A 61 5.44 16.30 0.59
CA TYR A 61 5.01 15.03 0.03
C TYR A 61 6.20 14.19 -0.44
N LYS A 62 5.92 12.90 -0.63
CA LYS A 62 6.85 11.95 -1.23
C LYS A 62 6.14 11.17 -2.32
N VAL A 63 6.86 10.82 -3.38
CA VAL A 63 6.37 9.94 -4.43
C VAL A 63 7.11 8.62 -4.31
N GLY A 64 6.40 7.51 -4.38
CA GLY A 64 6.97 6.19 -4.23
C GLY A 64 6.45 5.18 -5.21
N ALA A 65 7.17 4.08 -5.29
CA ALA A 65 6.78 2.89 -6.03
C ALA A 65 7.01 1.66 -5.15
N LEU A 66 6.35 0.58 -5.49
CA LEU A 66 6.45 -0.66 -4.75
C LEU A 66 6.41 -1.82 -5.72
N LEU A 67 7.31 -2.78 -5.55
CA LEU A 67 7.35 -4.00 -6.33
C LEU A 67 7.67 -5.16 -5.40
N GLY A 68 6.77 -6.13 -5.34
CA GLY A 68 6.94 -7.25 -4.43
C GLY A 68 5.93 -8.36 -4.65
N VAL A 69 5.63 -9.05 -3.59
CA VAL A 69 4.73 -10.21 -3.60
C VAL A 69 3.76 -10.14 -2.43
N ILE A 70 2.58 -10.73 -2.62
CA ILE A 70 1.54 -10.84 -1.60
C ILE A 70 0.95 -12.24 -1.61
N THR A 71 0.57 -12.75 -0.46
CA THR A 71 -0.05 -14.05 -0.28
C THR A 71 -1.54 -13.91 0.05
N GLY A 72 -2.25 -15.06 0.16
CA GLY A 72 -3.63 -15.10 0.64
C GLY A 72 -4.69 -15.00 -0.45
N TYR A 73 -4.32 -15.03 -1.73
CA TYR A 73 -5.29 -15.06 -2.83
C TYR A 73 -5.64 -16.49 -3.22
N ARG A 74 -6.88 -16.69 -3.65
CA ARG A 74 -7.40 -18.03 -4.01
C ARG A 74 -6.77 -18.59 -5.28
N ARG A 75 -6.37 -17.72 -6.20
CA ARG A 75 -5.86 -18.11 -7.52
C ARG A 75 -4.41 -18.51 -7.51
N ALA A 76 -3.66 -18.03 -6.53
CA ALA A 76 -2.24 -18.31 -6.40
C ALA A 76 -1.81 -18.13 -4.95
N ASP A 77 -0.90 -18.97 -4.47
CA ASP A 77 -0.36 -18.86 -3.11
C ASP A 77 0.45 -17.57 -2.95
N VAL A 78 1.11 -17.14 -4.03
CA VAL A 78 1.90 -15.91 -4.09
C VAL A 78 1.57 -15.18 -5.37
N MET A 79 1.27 -13.89 -5.28
CA MET A 79 0.97 -13.04 -6.42
C MET A 79 1.93 -11.87 -6.49
N PRO A 80 2.31 -11.43 -7.70
CA PRO A 80 3.07 -10.20 -7.86
C PRO A 80 2.25 -9.00 -7.43
N MET A 81 2.92 -8.00 -6.90
CA MET A 81 2.31 -6.80 -6.38
C MET A 81 3.13 -5.60 -6.83
N ALA A 82 2.47 -4.61 -7.39
CA ALA A 82 3.11 -3.36 -7.79
C ALA A 82 2.20 -2.19 -7.47
N SER A 83 2.78 -1.06 -7.11
CA SER A 83 2.01 0.17 -6.91
C SER A 83 2.86 1.40 -7.13
N VAL A 84 2.17 2.52 -7.36
CA VAL A 84 2.74 3.86 -7.28
C VAL A 84 1.97 4.63 -6.21
N SER A 85 2.62 5.53 -5.51
CA SER A 85 1.99 6.20 -4.39
C SER A 85 2.45 7.64 -4.22
N VAL A 86 1.61 8.42 -3.54
CA VAL A 86 1.94 9.74 -3.01
C VAL A 86 1.63 9.74 -1.53
N ALA A 87 2.60 10.16 -0.72
CA ALA A 87 2.41 10.35 0.70
C ALA A 87 2.49 11.84 1.02
N VAL A 88 1.54 12.34 1.80
CA VAL A 88 1.44 13.74 2.20
C VAL A 88 1.59 13.84 3.71
N GLN A 89 2.43 14.76 4.16
CA GLN A 89 2.65 14.98 5.58
C GLN A 89 1.43 15.69 6.20
N LEU A 90 0.98 15.14 7.32
CA LEU A 90 -0.08 15.68 8.14
C LEU A 90 0.52 16.25 9.44
N PRO A 91 -0.23 17.07 10.20
CA PRO A 91 0.22 17.52 11.52
C PRO A 91 0.55 16.34 12.44
N GLY A 92 1.59 16.50 13.29
CA GLY A 92 1.97 15.50 14.27
C GLY A 92 2.81 14.35 13.71
N ASP A 93 3.57 14.59 12.65
CA ASP A 93 4.46 13.61 12.00
C ASP A 93 3.74 12.42 11.34
N TRP A 94 2.43 12.53 11.15
CA TRP A 94 1.67 11.56 10.38
C TRP A 94 1.81 11.80 8.88
N TRP A 95 1.76 10.71 8.13
CA TRP A 95 1.72 10.74 6.66
C TRP A 95 0.48 9.99 6.18
N ALA A 96 -0.27 10.58 5.28
CA ALA A 96 -1.33 9.88 4.55
C ALA A 96 -0.77 9.44 3.21
N ARG A 97 -0.92 8.17 2.87
CA ARG A 97 -0.45 7.61 1.60
C ARG A 97 -1.62 7.13 0.77
N LEU A 98 -1.66 7.59 -0.47
CA LEU A 98 -2.59 7.12 -1.47
C LEU A 98 -1.80 6.34 -2.51
N SER A 99 -2.18 5.08 -2.72
CA SER A 99 -1.49 4.17 -3.62
C SER A 99 -2.43 3.68 -4.71
N TYR A 100 -1.93 3.58 -5.93
CA TYR A 100 -2.62 2.92 -7.02
C TYR A 100 -1.98 1.56 -7.27
N LEU A 101 -2.80 0.52 -7.22
CA LEU A 101 -2.39 -0.86 -7.49
C LEU A 101 -3.03 -1.30 -8.81
N PRO A 102 -2.24 -1.42 -9.90
CA PRO A 102 -2.77 -1.92 -11.15
C PRO A 102 -3.18 -3.39 -11.02
N LYS A 103 -4.10 -3.82 -11.88
CA LYS A 103 -4.55 -5.20 -11.91
C LYS A 103 -3.37 -6.12 -12.23
N PRO A 104 -3.02 -7.08 -11.35
CA PRO A 104 -1.94 -8.01 -11.63
C PRO A 104 -2.35 -9.02 -12.71
N PRO A 105 -1.39 -9.60 -13.43
CA PRO A 105 -1.69 -10.65 -14.41
C PRO A 105 -2.44 -11.82 -13.78
N GLY A 106 -3.59 -12.16 -14.36
CA GLY A 106 -4.36 -13.33 -13.99
C GLY A 106 -5.12 -13.23 -12.67
N GLY A 107 -5.27 -12.05 -12.09
CA GLY A 107 -5.75 -12.07 -10.75
C GLY A 107 -6.69 -10.97 -10.31
N ALA A 108 -6.31 -10.34 -9.21
CA ALA A 108 -7.11 -9.38 -8.47
C ALA A 108 -7.47 -8.14 -9.28
N SER A 109 -8.40 -7.37 -8.76
CA SER A 109 -8.80 -6.08 -9.33
C SER A 109 -7.73 -5.02 -9.12
N ALA A 110 -7.72 -4.01 -9.99
CA ALA A 110 -7.03 -2.76 -9.69
C ALA A 110 -7.66 -2.10 -8.46
N GLY A 111 -6.90 -1.28 -7.76
CA GLY A 111 -7.39 -0.62 -6.56
C GLY A 111 -6.69 0.69 -6.26
N ILE A 112 -7.40 1.56 -5.53
CA ILE A 112 -6.83 2.77 -4.93
C ILE A 112 -6.85 2.54 -3.41
N HIS A 113 -5.67 2.57 -2.80
CA HIS A 113 -5.48 2.19 -1.41
C HIS A 113 -5.08 3.39 -0.56
N LEU A 114 -5.70 3.51 0.60
CA LEU A 114 -5.40 4.54 1.58
C LEU A 114 -4.74 3.92 2.81
N SER A 115 -3.61 4.49 3.21
CA SER A 115 -2.93 4.13 4.45
C SER A 115 -2.42 5.37 5.17
N VAL A 116 -2.12 5.22 6.46
CA VAL A 116 -1.46 6.25 7.26
C VAL A 116 -0.19 5.70 7.85
N GLU A 117 0.83 6.54 7.95
CA GLU A 117 2.17 6.15 8.40
C GLU A 117 2.69 7.11 9.44
N ARG A 118 3.55 6.61 10.30
CA ARG A 118 4.23 7.41 11.32
C ARG A 118 5.65 6.89 11.53
N PRO A 119 6.65 7.75 11.79
CA PRO A 119 7.98 7.31 12.22
C PRO A 119 7.90 6.49 13.50
N ILE A 120 8.75 5.49 13.58
CA ILE A 120 8.88 4.67 14.80
C ILE A 120 9.78 5.38 15.79
#